data_02d8ac4d11f06b284eba58a5c007c3c0
#
_entry.id   02d8ac4d11f06b284eba58a5c007c3c0
#
_cell.length_a   1.000
_cell.length_b   1.000
_cell.length_c   1.000
_cell.angle_alpha   90.00
_cell.angle_beta   90.00
_cell.angle_gamma   90.00
#
_symmetry.space_group_name_H-M   'P 1'
#
loop_
_entity.id
_entity.type
_entity.pdbx_description
1 polymer ?
#
loop_
_entity_poly.entity_id
_entity_poly.type
_entity_poly.pdbx_seq_one_letter_code
_entity_poly.pdbx_strand_id
1 'polypeptide(L)'
;MMRKIQITREKLELLAVIVILVCGLSVFTLKFGSKATLTYEGGKINYTGYVLNHRMNGQGKLTYPNGDVYEGHFVNGIFNGHGRFKSSMGWSYVGEFKKGQADGHGKLTAKDKKIYKGTFNQGIY
;
A
#
# COMPACT_ATOMS: atom_id res chain seq x y z
N MET A 1 -44.13 -18.31 25.22
CA MET A 1 -44.08 -18.65 23.79
C MET A 1 -43.82 -17.42 22.90
N MET A 2 -44.61 -16.39 23.05
CA MET A 2 -44.43 -15.15 22.26
C MET A 2 -43.03 -14.51 22.47
N ARG A 3 -42.56 -14.56 23.69
CA ARG A 3 -41.23 -14.08 24.04
C ARG A 3 -40.11 -14.83 23.31
N LYS A 4 -40.22 -16.16 23.19
CA LYS A 4 -39.28 -16.98 22.45
C LYS A 4 -39.28 -16.67 20.96
N ILE A 5 -40.45 -16.44 20.39
CA ILE A 5 -40.58 -16.09 18.97
C ILE A 5 -39.94 -14.74 18.69
N GLN A 6 -40.15 -13.76 19.58
CA GLN A 6 -39.55 -12.44 19.46
C GLN A 6 -38.04 -12.50 19.53
N ILE A 7 -37.49 -13.21 20.52
CA ILE A 7 -36.06 -13.39 20.68
C ILE A 7 -35.45 -14.07 19.46
N THR A 8 -36.12 -15.09 18.93
CA THR A 8 -35.69 -15.80 17.75
C THR A 8 -35.66 -14.89 16.52
N ARG A 9 -36.65 -14.01 16.37
CA ARG A 9 -36.71 -13.06 15.27
C ARG A 9 -35.55 -12.05 15.34
N GLU A 10 -35.33 -11.50 16.51
CA GLU A 10 -34.18 -10.59 16.72
C GLU A 10 -32.86 -11.25 16.44
N LYS A 11 -32.69 -12.49 16.92
CA LYS A 11 -31.46 -13.25 16.65
C LYS A 11 -31.27 -13.56 15.17
N LEU A 12 -32.36 -13.87 14.47
CA LEU A 12 -32.33 -14.10 13.02
C LEU A 12 -31.93 -12.84 12.26
N GLU A 13 -32.48 -11.70 12.64
CA GLU A 13 -32.13 -10.42 12.05
C GLU A 13 -30.65 -10.09 12.29
N LEU A 14 -30.17 -10.27 13.51
CA LEU A 14 -28.75 -10.08 13.84
C LEU A 14 -27.84 -11.01 13.06
N LEU A 15 -28.22 -12.29 12.95
CA LEU A 15 -27.46 -13.26 12.16
C LEU A 15 -27.40 -12.87 10.70
N ALA A 16 -28.51 -12.41 10.12
CA ALA A 16 -28.56 -11.96 8.74
C ALA A 16 -27.61 -10.77 8.52
N VAL A 17 -27.60 -9.80 9.43
CA VAL A 17 -26.70 -8.65 9.36
C VAL A 17 -25.26 -9.08 9.45
N ILE A 18 -24.92 -9.99 10.36
CA ILE A 18 -23.55 -10.52 10.51
C ILE A 18 -23.12 -11.23 9.24
N VAL A 19 -23.97 -12.06 8.66
CA VAL A 19 -23.64 -12.77 7.41
C VAL A 19 -23.38 -11.80 6.27
N ILE A 20 -24.17 -10.75 6.14
CA ILE A 20 -23.98 -9.72 5.13
C ILE A 20 -22.65 -9.00 5.35
N LEU A 21 -22.31 -8.65 6.58
CA LEU A 21 -21.03 -8.01 6.92
C LEU A 21 -19.85 -8.92 6.59
N VAL A 22 -19.92 -10.20 6.93
CA VAL A 22 -18.86 -11.17 6.64
C VAL A 22 -18.69 -11.33 5.12
N CYS A 23 -19.77 -11.46 4.38
CA CYS A 23 -19.72 -11.53 2.92
C CYS A 23 -19.15 -10.24 2.32
N GLY A 24 -19.55 -9.10 2.84
CA GLY A 24 -19.04 -7.80 2.42
C GLY A 24 -17.54 -7.67 2.68
N LEU A 25 -17.08 -8.10 3.84
CA LEU A 25 -15.65 -8.12 4.17
C LEU A 25 -14.87 -9.07 3.28
N SER A 26 -15.42 -10.23 2.96
CA SER A 26 -14.79 -11.20 2.07
C SER A 26 -14.58 -10.62 0.67
N VAL A 27 -15.62 -9.98 0.11
CA VAL A 27 -15.53 -9.31 -1.19
C VAL A 27 -14.52 -8.16 -1.13
N PHE A 28 -14.51 -7.42 -0.04
CA PHE A 28 -13.60 -6.30 0.17
C PHE A 28 -12.14 -6.78 0.25
N THR A 29 -11.88 -7.88 0.97
CA THR A 29 -10.53 -8.47 1.05
C THR A 29 -10.03 -8.95 -0.31
N LEU A 30 -10.89 -9.49 -1.15
CA LEU A 30 -10.53 -9.88 -2.51
C LEU A 30 -10.11 -8.68 -3.37
N LYS A 31 -10.70 -7.50 -3.12
CA LYS A 31 -10.35 -6.26 -3.81
C LYS A 31 -8.98 -5.71 -3.40
N PHE A 32 -8.55 -5.95 -2.17
CA PHE A 32 -7.28 -5.47 -1.66
C PHE A 32 -6.10 -6.39 -1.97
N GLY A 33 -6.37 -7.55 -2.53
CA GLY A 33 -5.33 -8.51 -2.83
C GLY A 33 -4.78 -9.19 -1.57
N SER A 34 -3.65 -9.83 -1.71
CA SER A 34 -2.99 -10.57 -0.65
C SER A 34 -1.51 -10.21 -0.58
N LYS A 35 -0.91 -10.41 0.60
CA LYS A 35 0.54 -10.26 0.77
C LYS A 35 1.26 -11.35 0.01
N ALA A 36 2.28 -10.96 -0.75
CA ALA A 36 3.09 -11.91 -1.52
C ALA A 36 4.48 -11.34 -1.74
N THR A 37 5.37 -12.18 -2.22
CA THR A 37 6.71 -11.79 -2.67
C THR A 37 6.76 -11.95 -4.18
N LEU A 38 7.16 -10.91 -4.89
CA LEU A 38 7.37 -10.92 -6.32
C LEU A 38 8.84 -10.66 -6.63
N THR A 39 9.33 -11.29 -7.68
CA THR A 39 10.70 -11.04 -8.17
C THR A 39 10.63 -10.70 -9.65
N TYR A 40 11.49 -9.78 -10.07
CA TYR A 40 11.61 -9.32 -11.44
C TYR A 40 13.07 -9.42 -11.89
N GLU A 41 13.28 -9.46 -13.19
CA GLU A 41 14.63 -9.51 -13.81
C GLU A 41 15.50 -10.65 -13.25
N GLY A 42 14.94 -11.88 -13.21
CA GLY A 42 15.67 -13.05 -12.73
C GLY A 42 15.98 -13.02 -11.23
N GLY A 43 15.15 -12.36 -10.43
CA GLY A 43 15.34 -12.27 -8.98
C GLY A 43 16.17 -11.08 -8.52
N LYS A 44 16.57 -10.20 -9.42
CA LYS A 44 17.38 -9.01 -9.08
C LYS A 44 16.55 -7.92 -8.40
N ILE A 45 15.29 -7.77 -8.80
CA ILE A 45 14.35 -6.82 -8.18
C ILE A 45 13.39 -7.63 -7.32
N ASN A 46 13.31 -7.29 -6.04
CA ASN A 46 12.49 -8.02 -5.07
C ASN A 46 11.41 -7.12 -4.49
N TYR A 47 10.18 -7.62 -4.48
CA TYR A 47 9.05 -6.95 -3.87
C TYR A 47 8.45 -7.83 -2.79
N THR A 48 8.13 -7.24 -1.64
CA THR A 48 7.38 -7.89 -0.57
C THR A 48 6.26 -6.96 -0.13
N GLY A 49 5.01 -7.43 -0.21
CA GLY A 49 3.87 -6.61 0.17
C GLY A 49 2.58 -7.10 -0.47
N TYR A 50 1.61 -6.20 -0.60
CA TYR A 50 0.32 -6.54 -1.15
C TYR A 50 0.35 -6.60 -2.68
N VAL A 51 -0.35 -7.60 -3.22
CA VAL A 51 -0.41 -7.90 -4.65
C VAL A 51 -1.87 -8.05 -5.06
N LEU A 52 -2.23 -7.44 -6.18
CA LEU A 52 -3.55 -7.57 -6.80
C LEU A 52 -3.35 -7.76 -8.30
N ASN A 53 -3.96 -8.80 -8.87
CA ASN A 53 -3.82 -9.11 -10.31
C ASN A 53 -2.37 -9.20 -10.75
N HIS A 54 -1.52 -9.87 -9.96
CA HIS A 54 -0.08 -10.07 -10.21
C HIS A 54 0.73 -8.78 -10.25
N ARG A 55 0.19 -7.69 -9.71
CA ARG A 55 0.89 -6.39 -9.64
C ARG A 55 0.98 -5.90 -8.22
N MET A 56 2.04 -5.17 -7.92
CA MET A 56 2.20 -4.48 -6.65
C MET A 56 1.03 -3.52 -6.47
N ASN A 57 0.33 -3.63 -5.35
CA ASN A 57 -0.85 -2.80 -5.09
C ASN A 57 -1.12 -2.77 -3.58
N GLY A 58 -1.09 -1.59 -2.99
CA GLY A 58 -1.16 -1.41 -1.55
C GLY A 58 0.23 -1.20 -0.94
N GLN A 59 0.39 -1.47 0.33
CA GLN A 59 1.66 -1.29 1.03
C GLN A 59 2.67 -2.39 0.66
N GLY A 60 3.91 -1.97 0.39
CA GLY A 60 4.95 -2.91 0.05
C GLY A 60 6.34 -2.30 0.08
N LYS A 61 7.33 -3.16 -0.10
CA LYS A 61 8.75 -2.81 -0.14
C LYS A 61 9.37 -3.37 -1.40
N LEU A 62 9.97 -2.51 -2.20
CA LEU A 62 10.64 -2.86 -3.45
C LEU A 62 12.12 -2.56 -3.32
N THR A 63 12.97 -3.57 -3.58
CA THR A 63 14.42 -3.45 -3.50
C THR A 63 15.01 -3.68 -4.88
N TYR A 64 15.83 -2.74 -5.33
CA TYR A 64 16.54 -2.79 -6.62
C TYR A 64 17.94 -3.38 -6.47
N PRO A 65 18.53 -3.89 -7.57
CA PRO A 65 19.86 -4.50 -7.51
C PRO A 65 20.97 -3.54 -7.06
N ASN A 66 20.83 -2.24 -7.35
CA ASN A 66 21.81 -1.24 -6.94
C ASN A 66 21.70 -0.83 -5.48
N GLY A 67 20.74 -1.39 -4.73
CA GLY A 67 20.51 -1.06 -3.33
C GLY A 67 19.48 0.01 -3.08
N ASP A 68 18.87 0.58 -4.12
CA ASP A 68 17.73 1.48 -3.94
C ASP A 68 16.54 0.72 -3.35
N VAL A 69 15.82 1.37 -2.44
CA VAL A 69 14.64 0.77 -1.79
C VAL A 69 13.50 1.75 -1.79
N TYR A 70 12.34 1.31 -2.22
CA TYR A 70 11.09 2.02 -2.01
C TYR A 70 10.23 1.23 -1.02
N GLU A 71 9.71 1.92 -0.03
CA GLU A 71 8.78 1.34 0.93
C GLU A 71 7.58 2.27 1.09
N GLY A 72 6.40 1.80 0.72
CA GLY A 72 5.20 2.62 0.77
C GLY A 72 4.09 2.06 -0.06
N HIS A 73 3.23 2.94 -0.52
CA HIS A 73 2.02 2.57 -1.23
C HIS A 73 2.26 2.44 -2.74
N PHE A 74 1.64 1.42 -3.32
CA PHE A 74 1.66 1.14 -4.76
C PHE A 74 0.24 1.14 -5.30
N VAL A 75 0.10 1.57 -6.53
CA VAL A 75 -1.14 1.40 -7.31
C VAL A 75 -0.74 0.83 -8.67
N ASN A 76 -1.23 -0.37 -8.96
CA ASN A 76 -1.02 -1.02 -10.26
C ASN A 76 0.45 -1.12 -10.68
N GLY A 77 1.33 -1.43 -9.72
CA GLY A 77 2.76 -1.59 -9.95
C GLY A 77 3.57 -0.30 -9.91
N ILE A 78 2.97 0.82 -9.57
CA ILE A 78 3.61 2.14 -9.60
C ILE A 78 3.53 2.78 -8.22
N PHE A 79 4.61 3.47 -7.81
CA PHE A 79 4.60 4.24 -6.55
C PHE A 79 3.48 5.28 -6.60
N ASN A 80 2.66 5.30 -5.58
CA ASN A 80 1.54 6.24 -5.50
C ASN A 80 1.11 6.40 -4.05
N GLY A 81 0.89 7.63 -3.60
CA GLY A 81 0.54 7.91 -2.22
C GLY A 81 1.78 8.10 -1.35
N HIS A 82 1.67 7.82 -0.07
CA HIS A 82 2.79 7.99 0.85
C HIS A 82 3.83 6.89 0.71
N GLY A 83 5.10 7.29 0.70
CA GLY A 83 6.18 6.34 0.63
C GLY A 83 7.53 6.95 1.03
N ARG A 84 8.52 6.07 1.11
CA ARG A 84 9.91 6.41 1.39
C ARG A 84 10.78 5.79 0.31
N PHE A 85 11.57 6.60 -0.34
CA PHE A 85 12.59 6.14 -1.27
C PHE A 85 13.97 6.37 -0.66
N LYS A 86 14.77 5.31 -0.59
CA LYS A 86 16.13 5.38 -0.10
C LYS A 86 17.09 5.03 -1.24
N SER A 87 17.90 5.99 -1.65
CA SER A 87 18.87 5.79 -2.71
C SER A 87 20.13 5.12 -2.18
N SER A 88 20.70 4.23 -2.98
CA SER A 88 22.01 3.66 -2.73
C SER A 88 23.12 4.73 -2.73
N MET A 89 22.83 5.88 -3.30
CA MET A 89 23.78 7.02 -3.37
C MET A 89 23.78 7.89 -2.11
N GLY A 90 22.95 7.55 -1.11
CA GLY A 90 22.98 8.21 0.19
C GLY A 90 21.92 9.28 0.43
N TRP A 91 21.06 9.56 -0.53
CA TRP A 91 19.93 10.46 -0.32
C TRP A 91 18.65 9.68 -0.08
N SER A 92 17.65 10.33 0.50
CA SER A 92 16.34 9.72 0.73
C SER A 92 15.22 10.74 0.61
N TYR A 93 14.04 10.24 0.25
CA TYR A 93 12.82 11.04 0.16
C TYR A 93 11.71 10.35 0.94
N VAL A 94 10.97 11.13 1.71
CA VAL A 94 9.77 10.66 2.42
C VAL A 94 8.64 11.62 2.10
N GLY A 95 7.54 11.11 1.60
CA GLY A 95 6.39 11.94 1.28
C GLY A 95 5.47 11.33 0.26
N GLU A 96 4.83 12.20 -0.50
CA GLU A 96 3.83 11.80 -1.47
C GLU A 96 4.45 11.48 -2.83
N PHE A 97 3.92 10.43 -3.46
CA PHE A 97 4.29 10.01 -4.81
C PHE A 97 3.06 9.98 -5.69
N LYS A 98 3.27 10.26 -6.95
CA LYS A 98 2.23 10.16 -7.98
C LYS A 98 2.87 9.71 -9.28
N LYS A 99 2.33 8.65 -9.88
CA LYS A 99 2.84 8.08 -11.13
C LYS A 99 4.34 7.75 -11.09
N GLY A 100 4.81 7.25 -9.93
CA GLY A 100 6.20 6.85 -9.76
C GLY A 100 7.16 7.99 -9.44
N GLN A 101 6.69 9.20 -9.26
CA GLN A 101 7.52 10.38 -9.00
C GLN A 101 7.11 11.05 -7.70
N ALA A 102 8.08 11.71 -7.05
CA ALA A 102 7.79 12.57 -5.91
C ALA A 102 6.86 13.70 -6.37
N ASP A 103 5.69 13.80 -5.76
CA ASP A 103 4.68 14.78 -6.14
C ASP A 103 3.80 15.06 -4.92
N GLY A 104 3.69 16.32 -4.54
CA GLY A 104 3.01 16.74 -3.34
C GLY A 104 3.98 17.05 -2.20
N HIS A 105 3.51 16.96 -0.98
CA HIS A 105 4.32 17.28 0.21
C HIS A 105 5.34 16.19 0.48
N GLY A 106 6.57 16.61 0.75
CA GLY A 106 7.62 15.66 1.03
C GLY A 106 8.86 16.29 1.63
N LYS A 107 9.81 15.43 2.00
CA LYS A 107 11.07 15.80 2.60
C LYS A 107 12.19 15.01 1.92
N LEU A 108 13.09 15.74 1.27
CA LEU A 108 14.30 15.18 0.68
C LEU A 108 15.47 15.42 1.60
N THR A 109 16.17 14.36 1.98
CA THR A 109 17.42 14.45 2.72
C THR A 109 18.56 14.11 1.77
N ALA A 110 19.40 15.07 1.47
CA ALA A 110 20.51 14.88 0.55
C ALA A 110 21.66 14.12 1.23
N LYS A 111 22.63 13.68 0.43
CA LYS A 111 23.78 12.93 0.91
C LYS A 111 24.59 13.72 1.96
N ASP A 112 24.67 15.03 1.81
CA ASP A 112 25.36 15.93 2.75
C ASP A 112 24.52 16.28 3.98
N LYS A 113 23.38 15.62 4.17
CA LYS A 113 22.42 15.83 5.27
C LYS A 113 21.59 17.11 5.16
N LYS A 114 21.69 17.84 4.06
CA LYS A 114 20.78 18.96 3.80
C LYS A 114 19.37 18.46 3.59
N ILE A 115 18.41 19.18 4.15
CA ILE A 115 17.01 18.81 4.11
C ILE A 115 16.24 19.82 3.26
N TYR A 116 15.49 19.31 2.29
CA TYR A 116 14.60 20.09 1.45
C TYR A 116 13.17 19.64 1.75
N LYS A 117 12.42 20.47 2.44
CA LYS A 117 11.06 20.15 2.87
C LYS A 117 10.08 21.11 2.22
N GLY A 118 9.07 20.56 1.57
CA GLY A 118 8.07 21.39 0.91
C GLY A 118 7.28 20.60 -0.12
N THR A 119 6.89 21.28 -1.20
CA THR A 119 6.07 20.70 -2.25
C THR A 119 6.96 20.31 -3.44
N PHE A 120 6.82 19.07 -3.87
CA PHE A 120 7.49 18.55 -5.05
C PHE A 120 6.49 18.47 -6.21
N ASN A 121 6.96 18.65 -7.41
CA ASN A 121 6.14 18.60 -8.61
C ASN A 121 6.86 17.75 -9.64
N GLN A 122 6.35 16.56 -9.92
CA GLN A 122 6.92 15.61 -10.89
C GLN A 122 8.40 15.36 -10.63
N GLY A 123 8.77 15.12 -9.37
CA GLY A 123 10.14 14.86 -8.96
C GLY A 123 11.02 16.09 -8.78
N ILE A 124 10.49 17.29 -8.93
CA ILE A 124 11.24 18.56 -8.83
C ILE A 124 10.77 19.32 -7.59
N TYR A 125 11.72 19.70 -6.78
CA TYR A 125 11.47 20.48 -5.56
C TYR A 125 11.08 21.92 -5.86
#